data_9b69273940493bb3427da3b5d8bbca58
#
_entry.id   9b69273940493bb3427da3b5d8bbca58
#
_cell.length_a   1.000
_cell.length_b   1.000
_cell.length_c   1.000
_cell.angle_alpha   90.00
_cell.angle_beta   90.00
_cell.angle_gamma   90.00
#
_symmetry.space_group_name_H-M   'P 1'
#
loop_
_entity.id
_entity.type
_entity.pdbx_description
1 polymer ?
#
loop_
_entity_poly.entity_id
_entity_poly.type
_entity_poly.pdbx_seq_one_letter_code
_entity_poly.pdbx_strand_id
1 'polypeptide(L)'
;TQNKIIEKYESLIKGISNKLLYTDSGIPVCLGEILTERLERTKVNNQHEILSSTVKGIFSQREYFSKEIASENNVGYKIIRLHDIVLSPQNLWMGNINYNDKFDIGIVSPSYKIYSIADGYDKKYIAALLKTHRALYNYMLVSEQGASVVRRNLNTEAFEQLVFKMPSHNKQREIGYGISLLNYRLEIANILIRTYESQKQYLLRQMFI
;
A
#
# COMPACT_ATOMS: atom_id res chain seq x y z
N THR A 1 -6.04 0.69 -27.66
CA THR A 1 -5.34 2.00 -27.62
C THR A 1 -5.26 2.58 -26.22
N GLN A 2 -6.33 2.51 -25.40
CA GLN A 2 -6.32 3.04 -24.03
C GLN A 2 -5.49 2.14 -23.07
N ASN A 3 -5.55 0.81 -23.20
CA ASN A 3 -4.71 -0.11 -22.43
C ASN A 3 -3.21 0.15 -22.67
N LYS A 4 -2.82 0.52 -23.91
CA LYS A 4 -1.44 0.93 -24.20
C LYS A 4 -1.01 2.21 -23.47
N ILE A 5 -1.94 3.12 -23.16
CA ILE A 5 -1.65 4.32 -22.37
C ILE A 5 -1.41 3.95 -20.93
N ILE A 6 -2.22 3.08 -20.35
CA ILE A 6 -2.02 2.55 -19.00
C ILE A 6 -0.67 1.86 -18.87
N GLU A 7 -0.36 0.92 -19.77
CA GLU A 7 0.93 0.21 -19.79
C GLU A 7 2.12 1.18 -19.86
N LYS A 8 1.99 2.26 -20.65
CA LYS A 8 3.01 3.31 -20.71
C LYS A 8 3.14 4.08 -19.39
N TYR A 9 2.03 4.43 -18.72
CA TYR A 9 2.07 5.08 -17.41
C TYR A 9 2.70 4.16 -16.36
N GLU A 10 2.31 2.91 -16.30
CA GLU A 10 2.88 1.91 -15.37
C GLU A 10 4.39 1.75 -15.57
N SER A 11 4.83 1.61 -16.82
CA SER A 11 6.23 1.51 -17.19
C SER A 11 7.02 2.79 -16.82
N LEU A 12 6.43 3.97 -17.08
CA LEU A 12 7.03 5.25 -16.75
C LEU A 12 7.17 5.42 -15.23
N ILE A 13 6.11 5.13 -14.47
CA ILE A 13 6.11 5.20 -13.00
C ILE A 13 7.20 4.26 -12.45
N LYS A 14 7.28 3.04 -12.96
CA LYS A 14 8.29 2.06 -12.55
C LYS A 14 9.71 2.57 -12.84
N GLY A 15 9.96 3.09 -14.04
CA GLY A 15 11.26 3.64 -14.44
C GLY A 15 11.67 4.85 -13.62
N ILE A 16 10.77 5.81 -13.42
CA ILE A 16 10.99 7.02 -12.62
C ILE A 16 11.21 6.65 -11.16
N SER A 17 10.36 5.79 -10.59
CA SER A 17 10.49 5.33 -9.20
C SER A 17 11.83 4.65 -8.96
N ASN A 18 12.26 3.77 -9.84
CA ASN A 18 13.57 3.13 -9.71
C ASN A 18 14.72 4.13 -9.78
N LYS A 19 14.62 5.16 -10.63
CA LYS A 19 15.69 6.16 -10.77
C LYS A 19 15.73 7.17 -9.61
N LEU A 20 14.56 7.59 -9.10
CA LEU A 20 14.48 8.67 -8.12
C LEU A 20 14.51 8.19 -6.67
N LEU A 21 13.99 6.97 -6.40
CA LEU A 21 13.92 6.42 -5.03
C LEU A 21 15.21 5.73 -4.61
N TYR A 22 16.11 5.41 -5.55
CA TYR A 22 17.44 4.86 -5.23
C TYR A 22 18.49 5.92 -5.43
N THR A 23 18.97 6.46 -4.32
CA THR A 23 20.10 7.41 -4.30
C THR A 23 21.32 6.75 -3.68
N ASP A 24 22.49 6.98 -4.29
CA ASP A 24 23.75 6.53 -3.71
C ASP A 24 24.29 7.53 -2.67
N SER A 25 23.79 8.76 -2.67
CA SER A 25 24.25 9.89 -1.85
C SER A 25 23.37 10.19 -0.62
N GLY A 26 22.41 9.33 -0.28
CA GLY A 26 21.52 9.50 0.88
C GLY A 26 22.17 9.06 2.20
N ILE A 27 21.60 9.52 3.31
CA ILE A 27 21.97 9.07 4.66
C ILE A 27 21.37 7.69 4.89
N PRO A 28 22.15 6.68 5.32
CA PRO A 28 21.61 5.37 5.67
C PRO A 28 20.76 5.47 6.93
N VAL A 29 19.53 4.97 6.89
CA VAL A 29 18.55 4.98 7.99
C VAL A 29 17.90 3.60 8.08
N CYS A 30 17.75 3.07 9.28
CA CYS A 30 17.03 1.84 9.53
C CYS A 30 15.51 2.05 9.42
N LEU A 31 14.81 1.05 8.91
CA LEU A 31 13.36 1.14 8.74
C LEU A 31 12.62 1.36 10.07
N GLY A 32 13.12 0.79 11.18
CA GLY A 32 12.59 1.03 12.52
C GLY A 32 12.74 2.47 13.03
N GLU A 33 13.64 3.28 12.44
CA GLU A 33 13.73 4.72 12.72
C GLU A 33 12.68 5.52 11.93
N ILE A 34 12.22 4.98 10.80
CA ILE A 34 11.22 5.60 9.92
C ILE A 34 9.81 5.23 10.32
N LEU A 35 9.60 3.99 10.78
CA LEU A 35 8.31 3.38 11.07
C LEU A 35 8.18 3.03 12.55
N THR A 36 7.12 3.51 13.19
CA THR A 36 6.79 3.18 14.59
C THR A 36 5.50 2.35 14.62
N GLU A 37 5.53 1.15 15.20
CA GLU A 37 4.34 0.28 15.25
C GLU A 37 3.23 0.90 16.11
N ARG A 38 2.01 0.94 15.56
CA ARG A 38 0.79 1.36 16.26
C ARG A 38 0.07 0.13 16.79
N LEU A 39 -0.14 0.09 18.10
CA LEU A 39 -0.76 -1.06 18.78
C LEU A 39 -2.24 -0.82 19.17
N GLU A 40 -2.82 0.31 18.73
CA GLU A 40 -4.21 0.68 19.06
C GLU A 40 -5.21 -0.34 18.52
N ARG A 41 -6.19 -0.72 19.37
CA ARG A 41 -7.20 -1.73 19.04
C ARG A 41 -8.61 -1.27 19.41
N THR A 42 -9.59 -1.81 18.70
CA THR A 42 -11.01 -1.60 18.99
C THR A 42 -11.39 -2.18 20.35
N LYS A 43 -12.23 -1.47 21.07
CA LYS A 43 -12.78 -1.88 22.38
C LYS A 43 -14.21 -2.37 22.28
N VAL A 44 -14.94 -1.95 21.24
CA VAL A 44 -16.32 -2.33 20.98
C VAL A 44 -16.46 -2.86 19.55
N ASN A 45 -17.51 -3.67 19.31
CA ASN A 45 -17.81 -4.19 17.99
C ASN A 45 -18.25 -3.07 17.04
N ASN A 46 -17.85 -3.14 15.77
CA ASN A 46 -18.18 -2.16 14.72
C ASN A 46 -17.83 -0.70 15.10
N GLN A 47 -16.74 -0.52 15.84
CA GLN A 47 -16.28 0.81 16.26
C GLN A 47 -15.95 1.73 15.09
N HIS A 48 -15.40 1.19 14.01
CA HIS A 48 -15.06 1.89 12.77
C HIS A 48 -15.30 0.98 11.56
N GLU A 49 -15.24 1.55 10.37
CA GLU A 49 -15.36 0.83 9.12
C GLU A 49 -14.27 -0.24 8.98
N ILE A 50 -14.67 -1.44 8.54
CA ILE A 50 -13.75 -2.55 8.32
C ILE A 50 -13.07 -2.40 6.96
N LEU A 51 -11.75 -2.35 6.98
CA LEU A 51 -10.91 -2.22 5.81
C LEU A 51 -10.12 -3.50 5.55
N SER A 52 -9.81 -3.74 4.28
CA SER A 52 -8.92 -4.80 3.83
C SER A 52 -7.72 -4.22 3.12
N SER A 53 -6.52 -4.67 3.51
CA SER A 53 -5.28 -4.36 2.81
C SER A 53 -4.90 -5.52 1.89
N THR A 54 -4.71 -5.21 0.61
CA THR A 54 -4.35 -6.18 -0.43
C THR A 54 -3.09 -5.70 -1.16
N VAL A 55 -2.56 -6.50 -2.07
CA VAL A 55 -1.45 -6.06 -2.94
C VAL A 55 -1.83 -4.81 -3.76
N LYS A 56 -3.13 -4.63 -4.04
CA LYS A 56 -3.65 -3.50 -4.85
C LYS A 56 -3.91 -2.23 -4.05
N GLY A 57 -3.92 -2.29 -2.71
CA GLY A 57 -4.21 -1.14 -1.86
C GLY A 57 -5.13 -1.47 -0.69
N ILE A 58 -5.62 -0.39 -0.05
CA ILE A 58 -6.60 -0.45 1.05
C ILE A 58 -7.97 -0.15 0.47
N PHE A 59 -8.96 -0.97 0.85
CA PHE A 59 -10.34 -0.87 0.39
C PHE A 59 -11.31 -1.05 1.55
N SER A 60 -12.46 -0.41 1.46
CA SER A 60 -13.62 -0.79 2.28
C SER A 60 -13.96 -2.27 2.00
N GLN A 61 -14.13 -3.05 3.06
CA GLN A 61 -14.41 -4.46 2.90
C GLN A 61 -15.76 -4.69 2.22
N ARG A 62 -16.74 -3.83 2.46
CA ARG A 62 -18.07 -3.88 1.83
C ARG A 62 -18.03 -3.61 0.33
N GLU A 63 -17.13 -2.71 -0.11
CA GLU A 63 -17.00 -2.36 -1.53
C GLU A 63 -16.16 -3.37 -2.31
N TYR A 64 -15.17 -3.96 -1.66
CA TYR A 64 -14.21 -4.85 -2.31
C TYR A 64 -14.71 -6.30 -2.45
N PHE A 65 -15.48 -6.77 -1.47
CA PHE A 65 -16.00 -8.13 -1.46
C PHE A 65 -17.53 -8.09 -1.61
N SER A 66 -18.05 -8.90 -2.55
CA SER A 66 -19.49 -9.10 -2.76
C SER A 66 -20.18 -9.86 -1.61
N LYS A 67 -19.44 -10.35 -0.62
CA LYS A 67 -19.93 -11.04 0.59
C LYS A 67 -19.24 -10.45 1.81
N GLU A 68 -19.95 -10.37 2.93
CA GLU A 68 -19.35 -10.04 4.21
C GLU A 68 -18.39 -11.17 4.63
N ILE A 69 -17.08 -10.86 4.60
CA ILE A 69 -15.99 -11.77 4.99
C ILE A 69 -15.53 -11.47 6.42
N ALA A 70 -15.97 -10.33 6.97
CA ALA A 70 -15.61 -9.94 8.31
C ALA A 70 -16.18 -10.92 9.34
N SER A 71 -15.40 -11.18 10.39
CA SER A 71 -15.93 -11.82 11.59
C SER A 71 -17.10 -10.99 12.13
N GLU A 72 -18.17 -11.63 12.59
CA GLU A 72 -19.29 -10.97 13.26
C GLU A 72 -18.85 -10.14 14.46
N ASN A 73 -17.74 -10.53 15.10
CA ASN A 73 -17.11 -9.80 16.19
C ASN A 73 -15.72 -9.28 15.74
N ASN A 74 -15.54 -7.97 15.76
CA ASN A 74 -14.30 -7.27 15.42
C ASN A 74 -13.70 -6.49 16.60
N VAL A 75 -14.04 -6.84 17.84
CA VAL A 75 -13.35 -6.37 19.03
C VAL A 75 -11.90 -6.87 19.01
N GLY A 76 -10.96 -5.99 19.31
CA GLY A 76 -9.52 -6.28 19.23
C GLY A 76 -8.90 -6.13 17.84
N TYR A 77 -9.68 -5.70 16.83
CA TYR A 77 -9.14 -5.31 15.53
C TYR A 77 -8.20 -4.12 15.69
N LYS A 78 -7.23 -3.99 14.83
CA LYS A 78 -6.27 -2.88 14.86
C LYS A 78 -6.86 -1.65 14.20
N ILE A 79 -6.66 -0.49 14.81
CA ILE A 79 -7.12 0.80 14.30
C ILE A 79 -6.04 1.37 13.38
N ILE A 80 -6.44 1.73 12.16
CA ILE A 80 -5.61 2.42 11.18
C ILE A 80 -6.11 3.86 11.02
N ARG A 81 -5.19 4.81 10.93
CA ARG A 81 -5.47 6.23 10.75
C ARG A 81 -4.92 6.74 9.43
N LEU A 82 -5.40 7.91 9.00
CA LEU A 82 -4.85 8.57 7.82
C LEU A 82 -3.33 8.72 7.96
N HIS A 83 -2.63 8.40 6.88
CA HIS A 83 -1.17 8.41 6.78
C HIS A 83 -0.43 7.26 7.49
N ASP A 84 -1.13 6.29 8.03
CA ASP A 84 -0.49 5.05 8.50
C ASP A 84 -0.09 4.13 7.33
N ILE A 85 0.92 3.31 7.59
CA ILE A 85 1.29 2.16 6.75
C ILE A 85 0.64 0.92 7.35
N VAL A 86 -0.06 0.14 6.53
CA VAL A 86 -0.55 -1.18 6.90
C VAL A 86 0.10 -2.26 6.05
N LEU A 87 0.59 -3.31 6.68
CA LEU A 87 1.21 -4.44 5.99
C LEU A 87 0.68 -5.78 6.50
N SER A 88 0.66 -6.76 5.60
CA SER A 88 0.42 -8.16 5.94
C SER A 88 1.76 -8.87 6.11
N PRO A 89 2.15 -9.30 7.34
CA PRO A 89 3.41 -10.01 7.54
C PRO A 89 3.56 -11.24 6.64
N GLN A 90 2.45 -11.93 6.38
CA GLN A 90 2.43 -13.15 5.57
C GLN A 90 2.62 -12.91 4.06
N ASN A 91 2.19 -11.74 3.57
CA ASN A 91 2.16 -11.41 2.14
C ASN A 91 2.97 -10.13 1.83
N LEU A 92 3.83 -9.70 2.75
CA LEU A 92 4.66 -8.51 2.60
C LEU A 92 5.57 -8.61 1.38
N TRP A 93 6.22 -9.75 1.20
CA TRP A 93 7.10 -10.04 0.07
C TRP A 93 6.40 -9.95 -1.31
N MET A 94 5.07 -10.11 -1.34
CA MET A 94 4.23 -9.93 -2.53
C MET A 94 3.79 -8.48 -2.76
N GLY A 95 4.13 -7.58 -1.84
CA GLY A 95 3.77 -6.16 -1.92
C GLY A 95 2.49 -5.77 -1.16
N ASN A 96 2.00 -6.62 -0.23
CA ASN A 96 0.91 -6.22 0.67
C ASN A 96 1.45 -5.33 1.81
N ILE A 97 1.88 -4.15 1.41
CA ILE A 97 2.24 -3.01 2.25
C ILE A 97 1.63 -1.76 1.62
N ASN A 98 0.81 -1.02 2.34
CA ASN A 98 0.04 0.06 1.78
C ASN A 98 0.05 1.28 2.70
N TYR A 99 0.09 2.45 2.08
CA TYR A 99 -0.09 3.73 2.73
C TYR A 99 -1.58 4.10 2.72
N ASN A 100 -2.11 4.49 3.87
CA ASN A 100 -3.49 4.94 3.98
C ASN A 100 -3.59 6.44 3.66
N ASP A 101 -3.99 6.76 2.45
CA ASP A 101 -4.22 8.11 1.96
C ASP A 101 -5.71 8.43 1.74
N LYS A 102 -6.63 7.52 2.11
CA LYS A 102 -8.05 7.58 1.77
C LYS A 102 -8.98 7.62 2.98
N PHE A 103 -8.65 6.89 4.05
CA PHE A 103 -9.53 6.71 5.19
C PHE A 103 -8.99 7.45 6.41
N ASP A 104 -9.77 8.36 6.97
CA ASP A 104 -9.39 9.08 8.19
C ASP A 104 -9.15 8.12 9.35
N ILE A 105 -10.05 7.15 9.51
CA ILE A 105 -9.95 6.08 10.49
C ILE A 105 -10.68 4.84 9.99
N GLY A 106 -10.14 3.67 10.31
CA GLY A 106 -10.77 2.38 10.01
C GLY A 106 -10.17 1.27 10.87
N ILE A 107 -10.65 0.06 10.69
CA ILE A 107 -10.16 -1.12 11.40
C ILE A 107 -9.75 -2.22 10.43
N VAL A 108 -8.70 -2.93 10.77
CA VAL A 108 -8.18 -4.07 10.00
C VAL A 108 -7.98 -5.27 10.91
N SER A 109 -7.96 -6.48 10.33
CA SER A 109 -7.72 -7.73 11.05
C SER A 109 -6.48 -7.65 11.94
N PRO A 110 -6.49 -8.29 13.12
CA PRO A 110 -5.33 -8.35 14.03
C PRO A 110 -4.05 -8.91 13.38
N SER A 111 -4.17 -9.66 12.30
CA SER A 111 -3.05 -10.23 11.55
C SER A 111 -2.17 -9.21 10.83
N TYR A 112 -2.69 -8.00 10.57
CA TYR A 112 -1.90 -6.92 9.99
C TYR A 112 -1.01 -6.23 11.02
N LYS A 113 0.08 -5.63 10.56
CA LYS A 113 0.87 -4.66 11.30
C LYS A 113 0.60 -3.25 10.79
N ILE A 114 0.54 -2.29 11.71
CA ILE A 114 0.26 -0.89 11.40
C ILE A 114 1.42 -0.06 11.93
N TYR A 115 1.91 0.86 11.11
CA TYR A 115 2.99 1.75 11.47
C TYR A 115 2.62 3.20 11.16
N SER A 116 2.96 4.11 12.05
CA SER A 116 3.05 5.54 11.74
C SER A 116 4.42 5.85 11.14
N ILE A 117 4.47 6.83 10.25
CA ILE A 117 5.73 7.34 9.71
C ILE A 117 6.24 8.44 10.66
N ALA A 118 7.50 8.34 11.08
CA ALA A 118 8.13 9.29 11.98
C ALA A 118 8.19 10.70 11.36
N ASP A 119 8.14 11.72 12.21
CA ASP A 119 8.34 13.10 11.80
C ASP A 119 9.74 13.29 11.20
N GLY A 120 9.84 14.18 10.20
CA GLY A 120 11.10 14.41 9.47
C GLY A 120 11.22 13.61 8.16
N TYR A 121 10.30 12.68 7.89
CA TYR A 121 10.21 11.96 6.62
C TYR A 121 8.96 12.36 5.85
N ASP A 122 9.11 12.53 4.51
CA ASP A 122 7.94 12.78 3.65
C ASP A 122 7.12 11.50 3.47
N LYS A 123 5.86 11.56 3.84
CA LYS A 123 4.95 10.40 3.87
C LYS A 123 4.73 9.78 2.49
N LYS A 124 4.63 10.60 1.44
CA LYS A 124 4.45 10.14 0.06
C LYS A 124 5.71 9.49 -0.50
N TYR A 125 6.87 10.06 -0.15
CA TYR A 125 8.16 9.48 -0.49
C TYR A 125 8.33 8.09 0.15
N ILE A 126 8.08 7.97 1.45
CA ILE A 126 8.16 6.70 2.18
C ILE A 126 7.18 5.69 1.59
N ALA A 127 5.92 6.09 1.34
CA ALA A 127 4.92 5.23 0.70
C ALA A 127 5.39 4.65 -0.64
N ALA A 128 6.01 5.49 -1.48
CA ALA A 128 6.56 5.06 -2.76
C ALA A 128 7.78 4.15 -2.60
N LEU A 129 8.70 4.50 -1.69
CA LEU A 129 9.92 3.73 -1.40
C LEU A 129 9.61 2.30 -0.96
N LEU A 130 8.64 2.15 -0.04
CA LEU A 130 8.24 0.85 0.53
C LEU A 130 7.61 -0.10 -0.49
N LYS A 131 7.15 0.40 -1.64
CA LYS A 131 6.55 -0.40 -2.73
C LYS A 131 7.52 -0.70 -3.88
N THR A 132 8.77 -0.30 -3.79
CA THR A 132 9.76 -0.56 -4.83
C THR A 132 10.13 -2.05 -4.91
N HIS A 133 10.53 -2.52 -6.08
CA HIS A 133 10.99 -3.91 -6.25
C HIS A 133 12.16 -4.28 -5.35
N ARG A 134 13.07 -3.33 -5.11
CA ARG A 134 14.20 -3.54 -4.19
C ARG A 134 13.73 -3.70 -2.75
N ALA A 135 12.74 -2.89 -2.31
CA ALA A 135 12.14 -3.05 -0.99
C ALA A 135 11.46 -4.42 -0.87
N LEU A 136 10.66 -4.83 -1.87
CA LEU A 136 10.01 -6.14 -1.88
C LEU A 136 11.02 -7.30 -1.86
N TYR A 137 12.13 -7.19 -2.57
CA TYR A 137 13.21 -8.16 -2.52
C TYR A 137 13.82 -8.25 -1.11
N ASN A 138 14.08 -7.11 -0.46
CA ASN A 138 14.57 -7.07 0.91
C ASN A 138 13.57 -7.70 1.89
N TYR A 139 12.27 -7.47 1.72
CA TYR A 139 11.23 -8.12 2.54
C TYR A 139 11.22 -9.63 2.37
N MET A 140 11.45 -10.11 1.15
CA MET A 140 11.59 -11.54 0.90
C MET A 140 12.77 -12.16 1.66
N LEU A 141 13.91 -11.46 1.73
CA LEU A 141 15.11 -11.92 2.44
C LEU A 141 14.91 -12.00 3.95
N VAL A 142 14.12 -11.11 4.54
CA VAL A 142 13.81 -11.09 5.98
C VAL A 142 12.51 -11.84 6.33
N SER A 143 11.99 -12.64 5.39
CA SER A 143 10.80 -13.46 5.57
C SER A 143 11.14 -14.94 5.39
N GLU A 144 10.80 -15.76 6.36
CA GLU A 144 11.00 -17.20 6.31
C GLU A 144 9.83 -17.90 5.61
N GLN A 145 10.12 -18.95 4.86
CA GLN A 145 9.09 -19.75 4.23
C GLN A 145 8.30 -20.52 5.28
N GLY A 146 6.99 -20.27 5.36
CA GLY A 146 6.09 -21.02 6.24
C GLY A 146 5.67 -22.38 5.65
N ALA A 147 4.70 -23.02 6.29
CA ALA A 147 4.14 -24.31 5.84
C ALA A 147 3.43 -24.22 4.45
N SER A 148 3.13 -23.04 3.97
CA SER A 148 2.54 -22.78 2.66
C SER A 148 3.57 -22.11 1.75
N VAL A 149 3.59 -22.50 0.48
CA VAL A 149 4.46 -21.91 -0.55
C VAL A 149 4.22 -20.39 -0.72
N VAL A 150 3.02 -19.93 -0.42
CA VAL A 150 2.59 -18.54 -0.64
C VAL A 150 2.76 -17.68 0.62
N ARG A 151 2.62 -18.26 1.82
CA ARG A 151 2.70 -17.51 3.07
C ARG A 151 4.09 -17.60 3.67
N ARG A 152 4.65 -16.44 4.03
CA ARG A 152 5.93 -16.35 4.73
C ARG A 152 5.73 -15.76 6.12
N ASN A 153 6.65 -16.04 7.02
CA ASN A 153 6.71 -15.44 8.36
C ASN A 153 7.71 -14.29 8.32
N LEU A 154 7.25 -13.08 8.55
CA LEU A 154 8.12 -11.91 8.61
C LEU A 154 8.91 -11.91 9.92
N ASN A 155 10.23 -11.88 9.83
CA ASN A 155 11.08 -11.52 10.96
C ASN A 155 11.01 -10.00 11.17
N THR A 156 10.27 -9.57 12.20
CA THR A 156 10.01 -8.16 12.45
C THR A 156 11.28 -7.39 12.80
N GLU A 157 12.18 -7.97 13.60
CA GLU A 157 13.44 -7.32 13.98
C GLU A 157 14.33 -7.10 12.75
N ALA A 158 14.49 -8.12 11.92
CA ALA A 158 15.25 -7.99 10.69
C ALA A 158 14.59 -7.00 9.70
N PHE A 159 13.24 -6.91 9.66
CA PHE A 159 12.52 -5.92 8.87
C PHE A 159 12.81 -4.49 9.35
N GLU A 160 12.81 -4.23 10.64
CA GLU A 160 13.10 -2.92 11.23
C GLU A 160 14.56 -2.51 11.05
N GLN A 161 15.48 -3.47 10.92
CA GLN A 161 16.90 -3.24 10.64
C GLN A 161 17.23 -3.06 9.15
N LEU A 162 16.26 -3.18 8.24
CA LEU A 162 16.48 -2.89 6.82
C LEU A 162 16.91 -1.45 6.63
N VAL A 163 18.03 -1.24 5.95
CA VAL A 163 18.62 0.08 5.74
C VAL A 163 18.22 0.63 4.38
N PHE A 164 17.73 1.87 4.38
CA PHE A 164 17.44 2.65 3.19
C PHE A 164 18.26 3.94 3.19
N LYS A 165 18.76 4.36 2.03
CA LYS A 165 19.44 5.64 1.89
C LYS A 165 18.41 6.74 1.66
N MET A 166 18.35 7.70 2.59
CA MET A 166 17.38 8.81 2.56
C MET A 166 18.03 10.07 2.01
N PRO A 167 17.46 10.69 0.96
CA PRO A 167 17.87 12.03 0.55
C PRO A 167 17.37 13.08 1.55
N SER A 168 17.77 14.35 1.36
CA SER A 168 17.28 15.46 2.18
C SER A 168 15.74 15.53 2.15
N HIS A 169 15.13 16.02 3.23
CA HIS A 169 13.67 16.13 3.36
C HIS A 169 13.02 16.88 2.19
N ASN A 170 13.66 17.99 1.71
CA ASN A 170 13.15 18.72 0.55
C ASN A 170 13.13 17.84 -0.70
N LYS A 171 14.16 17.02 -0.91
CA LYS A 171 14.23 16.10 -2.03
C LYS A 171 13.22 14.97 -1.92
N GLN A 172 12.97 14.47 -0.70
CA GLN A 172 11.88 13.50 -0.45
C GLN A 172 10.53 14.10 -0.86
N ARG A 173 10.22 15.34 -0.47
CA ARG A 173 8.97 16.03 -0.84
C ARG A 173 8.81 16.16 -2.35
N GLU A 174 9.84 16.59 -3.06
CA GLU A 174 9.79 16.72 -4.53
C GLU A 174 9.49 15.37 -5.21
N ILE A 175 10.24 14.33 -4.82
CA ILE A 175 10.10 12.99 -5.39
C ILE A 175 8.75 12.38 -5.03
N GLY A 176 8.38 12.42 -3.74
CA GLY A 176 7.11 11.88 -3.24
C GLY A 176 5.89 12.53 -3.90
N TYR A 177 5.90 13.86 -4.05
CA TYR A 177 4.87 14.58 -4.77
C TYR A 177 4.80 14.17 -6.26
N GLY A 178 5.95 14.15 -6.95
CA GLY A 178 6.00 13.76 -8.37
C GLY A 178 5.45 12.36 -8.62
N ILE A 179 5.86 11.37 -7.81
CA ILE A 179 5.37 9.98 -7.92
C ILE A 179 3.88 9.91 -7.57
N SER A 180 3.43 10.61 -6.52
CA SER A 180 2.00 10.63 -6.16
C SER A 180 1.12 11.19 -7.26
N LEU A 181 1.57 12.22 -7.97
CA LEU A 181 0.85 12.81 -9.10
C LEU A 181 0.74 11.85 -10.29
N LEU A 182 1.81 11.10 -10.57
CA LEU A 182 1.79 10.08 -11.63
C LEU A 182 0.83 8.93 -11.28
N ASN A 183 0.84 8.45 -10.04
CA ASN A 183 -0.08 7.42 -9.57
C ASN A 183 -1.54 7.89 -9.63
N TYR A 184 -1.81 9.14 -9.24
CA TYR A 184 -3.14 9.73 -9.35
C TYR A 184 -3.64 9.80 -10.80
N ARG A 185 -2.78 10.18 -11.75
CA ARG A 185 -3.12 10.17 -13.18
C ARG A 185 -3.41 8.76 -13.71
N LEU A 186 -2.64 7.78 -13.26
CA LEU A 186 -2.88 6.38 -13.59
C LEU A 186 -4.24 5.90 -13.05
N GLU A 187 -4.58 6.26 -11.81
CA GLU A 187 -5.87 5.92 -11.19
C GLU A 187 -7.04 6.52 -11.99
N ILE A 188 -6.97 7.80 -12.37
CA ILE A 188 -7.97 8.45 -13.24
C ILE A 188 -8.12 7.71 -14.58
N ALA A 189 -7.00 7.37 -15.22
CA ALA A 189 -7.03 6.65 -16.49
C ALA A 189 -7.73 5.28 -16.36
N ASN A 190 -7.46 4.56 -15.26
CA ASN A 190 -8.12 3.28 -14.96
C ASN A 190 -9.63 3.43 -14.70
N ILE A 191 -10.04 4.47 -13.97
CA ILE A 191 -11.46 4.78 -13.71
C ILE A 191 -12.17 5.08 -15.04
N LEU A 192 -11.59 5.93 -15.88
CA LEU A 192 -12.17 6.27 -17.18
C LEU A 192 -12.39 5.05 -18.07
N ILE A 193 -11.41 4.13 -18.12
CA ILE A 193 -11.56 2.89 -18.91
C ILE A 193 -12.72 2.06 -18.40
N ARG A 194 -12.79 1.82 -17.09
CA ARG A 194 -13.89 1.04 -16.50
C ARG A 194 -15.26 1.69 -16.79
N THR A 195 -15.33 3.01 -16.71
CA THR A 195 -16.57 3.76 -17.04
C THR A 195 -16.95 3.59 -18.50
N TYR A 196 -16.01 3.69 -19.42
CA TYR A 196 -16.28 3.48 -20.85
C TYR A 196 -16.67 2.02 -21.17
N GLU A 197 -16.03 1.04 -20.52
CA GLU A 197 -16.41 -0.36 -20.68
C GLU A 197 -17.83 -0.63 -20.19
N SER A 198 -18.19 -0.07 -19.03
CA SER A 198 -19.55 -0.17 -18.48
C SER A 198 -20.58 0.49 -19.40
N GLN A 199 -20.27 1.69 -19.91
CA GLN A 199 -21.13 2.39 -20.86
C GLN A 199 -21.29 1.61 -22.16
N LYS A 200 -20.21 1.06 -22.71
CA LYS A 200 -20.26 0.20 -23.90
C LYS A 200 -21.17 -1.01 -23.68
N GLN A 201 -21.03 -1.71 -22.54
CA GLN A 201 -21.89 -2.85 -22.23
C GLN A 201 -23.36 -2.46 -22.10
N TYR A 202 -23.63 -1.31 -21.45
CA TYR A 202 -25.00 -0.79 -21.34
C TYR A 202 -25.60 -0.52 -22.73
N LEU A 203 -24.89 0.20 -23.61
CA LEU A 203 -25.37 0.49 -24.96
C LEU A 203 -25.58 -0.77 -25.79
N LEU A 204 -24.67 -1.75 -25.72
CA LEU A 204 -24.85 -3.03 -26.42
C LEU A 204 -26.12 -3.78 -25.94
N ARG A 205 -26.41 -3.77 -24.65
CA ARG A 205 -27.65 -4.37 -24.13
C ARG A 205 -28.90 -3.68 -24.65
N GLN A 206 -28.86 -2.35 -24.85
CA GLN A 206 -29.99 -1.59 -25.38
C GLN A 206 -30.20 -1.81 -26.90
N MET A 207 -29.15 -2.18 -27.63
CA MET A 207 -29.19 -2.39 -29.08
C MET A 207 -29.65 -3.79 -29.49
N PHE A 208 -29.59 -4.77 -28.57
CA PHE A 208 -29.89 -6.18 -28.85
C PHE A 208 -31.03 -6.73 -28.01
N ILE A 209 -31.95 -5.88 -27.55
CA ILE A 209 -33.23 -6.26 -26.95
C ILE A 209 -34.31 -6.29 -28.04
#